data_57d4a531678e90bf7e7d5e8c3a10fa26
#
_entry.id   57d4a531678e90bf7e7d5e8c3a10fa26
#
_cell.length_a   1.000
_cell.length_b   1.000
_cell.length_c   1.000
_cell.angle_alpha   90.00
_cell.angle_beta   90.00
_cell.angle_gamma   90.00
#
_symmetry.space_group_name_H-M   'P 1'
#
loop_
_entity.id
_entity.type
_entity.pdbx_description
1 polymer ?
#
loop_
_entity_poly.entity_id
_entity_poly.type
_entity_poly.pdbx_seq_one_letter_code
_entity_poly.pdbx_strand_id
1 'polypeptide(L)'
;MPQQIVNSMLTHSFYLKPGRDTSAPKTSVNEYRDSLRRRNHSFDRKSVYVVGAGGNLALGVFLLEAGAARVTLQDPFAPNRDVLAMRQLSEQLLEKYFVRHGNKLEPANDNLRIFHGSVAESAQDSPLSEDVICSSSVLEHVRNLEQLVSSMRALIRPSGRMVHFVDLQDHYFKYPFEMLSYSSAVWNKWLDAGNHLNRLRLHDYQRIFNKHFPETKISTISALPEEFSKAKARIRPEFLTGDDSLDAAAIIKIES
;
A
#
# COMPACT_ATOMS: atom_id res chain seq x y z
N MET A 1 -12.54 -0.73 17.66
CA MET A 1 -11.36 -0.61 18.55
C MET A 1 -10.83 0.82 18.43
N PRO A 2 -10.45 1.52 19.52
CA PRO A 2 -9.88 2.86 19.41
C PRO A 2 -8.59 2.85 18.59
N GLN A 3 -8.38 3.87 17.74
CA GLN A 3 -7.22 3.98 16.84
C GLN A 3 -5.88 3.92 17.60
N GLN A 4 -5.84 4.44 18.83
CA GLN A 4 -4.66 4.39 19.70
C GLN A 4 -4.23 2.95 20.04
N ILE A 5 -5.19 2.03 20.25
CA ILE A 5 -4.91 0.62 20.51
C ILE A 5 -4.39 -0.05 19.24
N VAL A 6 -4.98 0.23 18.07
CA VAL A 6 -4.51 -0.28 16.77
C VAL A 6 -3.09 0.19 16.51
N ASN A 7 -2.80 1.47 16.71
CA ASN A 7 -1.45 2.03 16.55
C ASN A 7 -0.44 1.39 17.51
N SER A 8 -0.85 1.13 18.77
CA SER A 8 0.00 0.42 19.73
C SER A 8 0.27 -1.03 19.31
N MET A 9 -0.74 -1.75 18.82
CA MET A 9 -0.59 -3.11 18.32
C MET A 9 0.34 -3.18 17.10
N LEU A 10 0.21 -2.24 16.16
CA LEU A 10 1.11 -2.11 15.00
C LEU A 10 2.54 -1.76 15.42
N THR A 11 2.70 -0.86 16.40
CA THR A 11 4.02 -0.43 16.88
C THR A 11 4.78 -1.57 17.58
N HIS A 12 4.07 -2.43 18.29
CA HIS A 12 4.68 -3.55 19.03
C HIS A 12 4.60 -4.89 18.29
N SER A 13 4.03 -4.92 17.08
CA SER A 13 3.86 -6.13 16.24
C SER A 13 3.13 -7.28 16.97
N PHE A 14 2.25 -6.95 17.93
CA PHE A 14 1.72 -7.94 18.86
C PHE A 14 0.60 -8.81 18.27
N TYR A 15 -0.20 -8.28 17.33
CA TYR A 15 -1.23 -9.03 16.58
C TYR A 15 -1.31 -8.63 15.10
N LEU A 16 -0.87 -7.42 14.75
CA LEU A 16 -0.89 -6.93 13.38
C LEU A 16 0.55 -6.74 12.93
N LYS A 17 0.95 -7.47 11.90
CA LYS A 17 2.27 -7.26 11.28
C LYS A 17 2.22 -5.96 10.48
N PRO A 18 3.20 -5.07 10.64
CA PRO A 18 3.30 -3.89 9.79
C PRO A 18 3.50 -4.31 8.33
N GLY A 19 2.91 -3.57 7.39
CA GLY A 19 3.08 -3.78 5.97
C GLY A 19 4.56 -3.79 5.55
N ARG A 20 4.83 -4.28 4.35
CA ARG A 20 6.21 -4.46 3.84
C ARG A 20 6.97 -3.14 3.74
N ASP A 21 6.31 -2.05 3.33
CA ASP A 21 6.89 -0.71 3.26
C ASP A 21 7.43 -0.22 4.61
N THR A 22 6.78 -0.65 5.69
CA THR A 22 7.21 -0.32 7.05
C THR A 22 8.29 -1.27 7.57
N SER A 23 8.15 -2.57 7.35
CA SER A 23 9.04 -3.60 7.93
C SER A 23 10.34 -3.80 7.15
N ALA A 24 10.28 -3.70 5.81
CA ALA A 24 11.39 -3.95 4.90
C ALA A 24 11.44 -2.93 3.74
N PRO A 25 11.58 -1.62 4.02
CA PRO A 25 11.42 -0.54 3.04
C PRO A 25 12.41 -0.66 1.86
N LYS A 26 13.63 -1.12 2.10
CA LYS A 26 14.62 -1.33 1.03
C LYS A 26 14.17 -2.43 0.05
N THR A 27 13.54 -3.48 0.54
CA THR A 27 12.98 -4.56 -0.29
C THR A 27 11.82 -4.02 -1.13
N SER A 28 10.91 -3.25 -0.52
CA SER A 28 9.80 -2.63 -1.25
C SER A 28 10.29 -1.72 -2.38
N VAL A 29 11.28 -0.86 -2.12
CA VAL A 29 11.86 0.01 -3.15
C VAL A 29 12.46 -0.81 -4.30
N ASN A 30 13.13 -1.93 -4.03
CA ASN A 30 13.65 -2.81 -5.07
C ASN A 30 12.52 -3.42 -5.90
N GLU A 31 11.45 -3.89 -5.30
CA GLU A 31 10.29 -4.45 -5.99
C GLU A 31 9.57 -3.42 -6.87
N TYR A 32 9.39 -2.19 -6.38
CA TYR A 32 8.85 -1.08 -7.17
C TYR A 32 9.78 -0.75 -8.36
N ARG A 33 11.09 -0.64 -8.11
CA ARG A 33 12.09 -0.38 -9.16
C ARG A 33 12.08 -1.46 -10.23
N ASP A 34 12.03 -2.73 -9.85
CA ASP A 34 12.02 -3.85 -10.79
C ASP A 34 10.72 -3.89 -11.60
N SER A 35 9.59 -3.49 -11.01
CA SER A 35 8.32 -3.34 -11.72
C SER A 35 8.38 -2.22 -12.76
N LEU A 36 8.92 -1.05 -12.40
CA LEU A 36 9.10 0.07 -13.32
C LEU A 36 10.07 -0.27 -14.45
N ARG A 37 11.21 -0.91 -14.15
CA ARG A 37 12.22 -1.31 -15.16
C ARG A 37 11.67 -2.25 -16.22
N ARG A 38 10.81 -3.20 -15.87
CA ARG A 38 10.15 -4.09 -16.84
C ARG A 38 9.30 -3.34 -17.85
N ARG A 39 8.94 -2.10 -17.58
CA ARG A 39 8.19 -1.21 -18.46
C ARG A 39 9.02 -0.04 -19.00
N ASN A 40 10.35 -0.13 -18.94
CA ASN A 40 11.29 0.92 -19.36
C ASN A 40 11.12 2.25 -18.61
N HIS A 41 10.74 2.18 -17.33
CA HIS A 41 10.63 3.32 -16.44
C HIS A 41 11.59 3.22 -15.26
N SER A 42 11.85 4.35 -14.58
CA SER A 42 12.71 4.44 -13.41
C SER A 42 12.21 5.51 -12.45
N PHE A 43 12.81 5.59 -11.27
CA PHE A 43 12.62 6.72 -10.36
C PHE A 43 13.46 7.96 -10.73
N ASP A 44 14.42 7.80 -11.66
CA ASP A 44 15.39 8.85 -11.92
C ASP A 44 14.74 10.20 -12.27
N ARG A 45 15.04 11.19 -11.46
CA ARG A 45 14.50 12.57 -11.53
C ARG A 45 12.96 12.66 -11.49
N LYS A 46 12.28 11.67 -10.92
CA LYS A 46 10.82 11.58 -10.82
C LYS A 46 10.30 12.04 -9.46
N SER A 47 9.08 12.58 -9.44
CA SER A 47 8.29 12.73 -8.23
C SER A 47 7.58 11.40 -7.92
N VAL A 48 7.75 10.93 -6.70
CA VAL A 48 7.19 9.65 -6.23
C VAL A 48 6.25 9.90 -5.06
N TYR A 49 5.03 9.40 -5.16
CA TYR A 49 4.03 9.47 -4.12
C TYR A 49 3.74 8.07 -3.57
N VAL A 50 3.94 7.89 -2.27
CA VAL A 50 3.69 6.62 -1.60
C VAL A 50 2.38 6.73 -0.83
N VAL A 51 1.39 5.91 -1.19
CA VAL A 51 0.10 5.82 -0.50
C VAL A 51 0.23 4.84 0.66
N GLY A 52 -0.13 5.27 1.87
CA GLY A 52 -0.12 4.42 3.06
C GLY A 52 1.29 4.02 3.50
N ALA A 53 2.20 4.98 3.62
CA ALA A 53 3.61 4.74 3.94
C ALA A 53 3.86 4.12 5.34
N GLY A 54 2.83 3.98 6.19
CA GLY A 54 2.94 3.40 7.54
C GLY A 54 3.84 4.21 8.48
N GLY A 55 4.14 5.47 8.15
CA GLY A 55 4.97 6.38 8.94
C GLY A 55 6.48 6.07 8.89
N ASN A 56 6.95 5.16 8.05
CA ASN A 56 8.37 4.81 7.98
C ASN A 56 9.15 5.75 7.03
N LEU A 57 9.91 6.67 7.60
CA LEU A 57 10.69 7.66 6.87
C LEU A 57 11.84 7.05 6.05
N ALA A 58 12.34 5.87 6.44
CA ALA A 58 13.41 5.18 5.70
C ALA A 58 12.98 4.80 4.26
N LEU A 59 11.69 4.54 4.04
CA LEU A 59 11.17 4.27 2.71
C LEU A 59 11.43 5.44 1.76
N GLY A 60 11.14 6.67 2.22
CA GLY A 60 11.38 7.89 1.43
C GLY A 60 12.85 8.10 1.10
N VAL A 61 13.74 7.85 2.07
CA VAL A 61 15.20 7.93 1.86
C VAL A 61 15.66 6.92 0.80
N PHE A 62 15.22 5.67 0.88
CA PHE A 62 15.61 4.66 -0.11
C PHE A 62 15.07 4.96 -1.52
N LEU A 63 13.91 5.61 -1.65
CA LEU A 63 13.40 6.09 -2.94
C LEU A 63 14.25 7.24 -3.49
N LEU A 64 14.67 8.20 -2.64
CA LEU A 64 15.60 9.27 -3.04
C LEU A 64 16.95 8.72 -3.46
N GLU A 65 17.52 7.77 -2.71
CA GLU A 65 18.75 7.07 -3.08
C GLU A 65 18.60 6.21 -4.36
N ALA A 66 17.38 5.81 -4.70
CA ALA A 66 17.07 5.13 -5.96
C ALA A 66 16.92 6.09 -7.16
N GLY A 67 17.12 7.40 -6.96
CA GLY A 67 17.15 8.43 -8.00
C GLY A 67 15.91 9.33 -8.05
N ALA A 68 14.92 9.16 -7.16
CA ALA A 68 13.77 10.06 -7.11
C ALA A 68 14.21 11.51 -6.81
N ALA A 69 13.63 12.48 -7.53
CA ALA A 69 13.88 13.90 -7.26
C ALA A 69 13.12 14.39 -6.04
N ARG A 70 11.92 13.86 -5.83
CA ARG A 70 11.03 14.20 -4.70
C ARG A 70 10.23 12.98 -4.30
N VAL A 71 10.02 12.80 -3.01
CA VAL A 71 9.18 11.74 -2.45
C VAL A 71 8.17 12.34 -1.47
N THR A 72 6.90 12.01 -1.66
CA THR A 72 5.84 12.27 -0.69
C THR A 72 5.42 10.96 -0.03
N LEU A 73 5.59 10.87 1.28
CA LEU A 73 5.10 9.77 2.10
C LEU A 73 3.74 10.16 2.68
N GLN A 74 2.67 9.60 2.14
CA GLN A 74 1.31 9.89 2.59
C GLN A 74 0.81 8.77 3.49
N ASP A 75 0.30 9.15 4.66
CA ASP A 75 -0.48 8.27 5.54
C ASP A 75 -1.33 9.11 6.50
N PRO A 76 -2.67 9.05 6.42
CA PRO A 76 -3.54 9.86 7.27
C PRO A 76 -3.67 9.31 8.70
N PHE A 77 -3.21 8.08 8.94
CA PHE A 77 -3.44 7.36 10.20
C PHE A 77 -2.17 7.04 10.98
N ALA A 78 -1.08 6.81 10.29
CA ALA A 78 0.16 6.39 10.94
C ALA A 78 0.98 7.60 11.40
N PRO A 79 1.37 7.65 12.68
CA PRO A 79 2.36 8.62 13.15
C PRO A 79 3.74 8.31 12.54
N ASN A 80 4.61 9.31 12.48
CA ASN A 80 5.99 9.12 12.08
C ASN A 80 6.69 8.13 13.02
N ARG A 81 7.39 7.16 12.43
CA ARG A 81 8.14 6.11 13.13
C ARG A 81 9.64 6.41 13.10
N ASP A 82 10.02 7.54 13.68
CA ASP A 82 11.39 8.07 13.64
C ASP A 82 12.43 7.06 14.15
N VAL A 83 12.13 6.41 15.29
CA VAL A 83 13.01 5.38 15.87
C VAL A 83 13.21 4.19 14.92
N LEU A 84 12.19 3.82 14.14
CA LEU A 84 12.32 2.75 13.14
C LEU A 84 13.23 3.18 12.00
N ALA A 85 13.08 4.40 11.50
CA ALA A 85 13.96 4.97 10.49
C ALA A 85 15.41 5.04 10.98
N MET A 86 15.64 5.48 12.22
CA MET A 86 16.97 5.52 12.85
C MET A 86 17.64 4.14 12.92
N ARG A 87 16.87 3.06 13.06
CA ARG A 87 17.39 1.69 13.08
C ARG A 87 17.68 1.13 11.68
N GLN A 88 17.00 1.63 10.66
CA GLN A 88 17.07 1.10 9.30
C GLN A 88 18.02 1.89 8.38
N LEU A 89 18.36 3.12 8.74
CA LEU A 89 19.26 3.99 8.00
C LEU A 89 20.63 4.04 8.66
N SER A 90 21.67 4.19 7.84
CA SER A 90 23.02 4.52 8.35
C SER A 90 23.05 5.96 8.88
N GLU A 91 23.98 6.27 9.79
CA GLU A 91 24.15 7.64 10.32
C GLU A 91 24.39 8.64 9.18
N GLN A 92 25.17 8.28 8.17
CA GLN A 92 25.40 9.10 6.99
C GLN A 92 24.10 9.48 6.25
N LEU A 93 23.14 8.56 6.12
CA LEU A 93 21.86 8.83 5.49
C LEU A 93 20.94 9.66 6.41
N LEU A 94 21.03 9.43 7.71
CA LEU A 94 20.30 10.25 8.68
C LEU A 94 20.75 11.71 8.62
N GLU A 95 22.05 11.97 8.65
CA GLU A 95 22.63 13.31 8.54
C GLU A 95 22.32 14.00 7.20
N LYS A 96 22.31 13.23 6.10
CA LYS A 96 22.03 13.73 4.75
C LYS A 96 20.58 14.20 4.58
N TYR A 97 19.62 13.46 5.16
CA TYR A 97 18.20 13.64 4.86
C TYR A 97 17.37 14.26 5.98
N PHE A 98 17.91 14.31 7.20
CA PHE A 98 17.15 14.78 8.37
C PHE A 98 17.93 15.77 9.24
N VAL A 99 17.19 16.68 9.84
CA VAL A 99 17.60 17.39 11.04
C VAL A 99 17.09 16.59 12.23
N ARG A 100 17.95 16.31 13.21
CA ARG A 100 17.62 15.48 14.35
C ARG A 100 17.38 16.31 15.60
N HIS A 101 16.21 16.13 16.21
CA HIS A 101 15.82 16.74 17.48
C HIS A 101 15.54 15.64 18.52
N GLY A 102 16.59 15.15 19.18
CA GLY A 102 16.52 13.98 20.07
C GLY A 102 16.08 12.73 19.31
N ASN A 103 14.90 12.22 19.61
CA ASN A 103 14.30 11.06 18.93
C ASN A 103 13.37 11.41 17.77
N LYS A 104 13.29 12.68 17.39
CA LYS A 104 12.49 13.14 16.24
C LYS A 104 13.39 13.42 15.06
N LEU A 105 12.90 13.10 13.87
CA LEU A 105 13.52 13.36 12.57
C LEU A 105 12.62 14.32 11.79
N GLU A 106 13.20 15.42 11.34
CA GLU A 106 12.55 16.36 10.43
C GLU A 106 13.29 16.35 9.10
N PRO A 107 12.59 16.22 7.93
CA PRO A 107 13.26 16.28 6.64
C PRO A 107 14.12 17.54 6.51
N ALA A 108 15.38 17.38 6.09
CA ALA A 108 16.33 18.48 5.95
C ALA A 108 16.03 19.40 4.75
N ASN A 109 15.22 18.92 3.80
CA ASN A 109 14.85 19.65 2.59
C ASN A 109 13.51 19.14 2.01
N ASP A 110 12.95 19.90 1.06
CA ASP A 110 11.62 19.68 0.47
C ASP A 110 11.55 18.47 -0.47
N ASN A 111 12.66 17.76 -0.69
CA ASN A 111 12.68 16.56 -1.51
C ASN A 111 12.05 15.33 -0.81
N LEU A 112 11.91 15.37 0.51
CA LEU A 112 11.16 14.40 1.31
C LEU A 112 10.03 15.11 2.06
N ARG A 113 8.79 14.83 1.64
CA ARG A 113 7.57 15.38 2.27
C ARG A 113 6.83 14.28 3.01
N ILE A 114 6.38 14.59 4.22
CA ILE A 114 5.46 13.75 5.00
C ILE A 114 4.09 14.42 4.95
N PHE A 115 3.06 13.66 4.56
CA PHE A 115 1.72 14.17 4.39
C PHE A 115 0.69 13.31 5.11
N HIS A 116 0.02 13.88 6.10
CA HIS A 116 -0.99 13.20 6.92
C HIS A 116 -2.43 13.42 6.44
N GLY A 117 -2.63 14.04 5.28
CA GLY A 117 -3.92 14.18 4.64
C GLY A 117 -4.26 12.99 3.71
N SER A 118 -5.41 13.06 3.08
CA SER A 118 -5.88 12.08 2.09
C SER A 118 -5.24 12.31 0.71
N VAL A 119 -5.24 11.28 -0.13
CA VAL A 119 -4.83 11.40 -1.55
C VAL A 119 -5.73 12.39 -2.30
N ALA A 120 -7.00 12.51 -1.91
CA ALA A 120 -7.94 13.47 -2.52
C ALA A 120 -7.52 14.92 -2.23
N GLU A 121 -7.09 15.22 -1.01
CA GLU A 121 -6.56 16.55 -0.65
C GLU A 121 -5.29 16.85 -1.45
N SER A 122 -4.35 15.90 -1.54
CA SER A 122 -3.16 16.08 -2.39
C SER A 122 -3.49 16.35 -3.86
N ALA A 123 -4.50 15.67 -4.39
CA ALA A 123 -4.94 15.85 -5.79
C ALA A 123 -5.64 17.20 -6.01
N GLN A 124 -6.32 17.73 -5.02
CA GLN A 124 -6.92 19.07 -5.07
C GLN A 124 -5.85 20.18 -5.00
N ASP A 125 -4.88 20.02 -4.08
CA ASP A 125 -3.82 21.00 -3.87
C ASP A 125 -2.81 21.04 -5.03
N SER A 126 -2.50 19.90 -5.62
CA SER A 126 -1.45 19.75 -6.65
C SER A 126 -1.84 18.68 -7.68
N PRO A 127 -2.83 18.94 -8.55
CA PRO A 127 -3.23 17.97 -9.56
C PRO A 127 -2.11 17.71 -10.57
N LEU A 128 -2.08 16.49 -11.12
CA LEU A 128 -1.12 16.03 -12.13
C LEU A 128 0.35 16.32 -11.76
N SER A 129 0.69 16.20 -10.47
CA SER A 129 2.00 16.57 -9.93
C SER A 129 2.96 15.39 -9.82
N GLU A 130 2.46 14.15 -9.81
CA GLU A 130 3.28 12.98 -9.51
C GLU A 130 3.59 12.15 -10.77
N ASP A 131 4.83 11.68 -10.86
CA ASP A 131 5.28 10.80 -11.96
C ASP A 131 5.06 9.33 -11.63
N VAL A 132 5.18 8.95 -10.35
CA VAL A 132 5.01 7.57 -9.88
C VAL A 132 4.15 7.55 -8.61
N ILE A 133 3.18 6.65 -8.55
CA ILE A 133 2.41 6.36 -7.34
C ILE A 133 2.62 4.90 -6.95
N CYS A 134 3.01 4.65 -5.70
CA CYS A 134 3.24 3.29 -5.19
C CYS A 134 2.47 3.03 -3.90
N SER A 135 2.18 1.77 -3.63
CA SER A 135 1.74 1.28 -2.31
C SER A 135 2.01 -0.22 -2.14
N SER A 136 2.15 -0.66 -0.90
CA SER A 136 2.24 -2.08 -0.56
C SER A 136 1.45 -2.39 0.70
N SER A 137 0.53 -3.34 0.62
CA SER A 137 -0.36 -3.76 1.70
C SER A 137 -1.18 -2.59 2.27
N VAL A 138 -1.85 -1.85 1.38
CA VAL A 138 -2.68 -0.68 1.71
C VAL A 138 -4.06 -0.77 1.10
N LEU A 139 -4.17 -1.14 -0.18
CA LEU A 139 -5.43 -1.04 -0.92
C LEU A 139 -6.50 -2.00 -0.39
N GLU A 140 -6.10 -3.11 0.22
CA GLU A 140 -6.98 -4.06 0.91
C GLU A 140 -7.65 -3.46 2.16
N HIS A 141 -7.06 -2.39 2.73
CA HIS A 141 -7.57 -1.69 3.91
C HIS A 141 -8.44 -0.47 3.58
N VAL A 142 -8.61 -0.15 2.31
CA VAL A 142 -9.35 1.04 1.87
C VAL A 142 -10.84 0.74 1.72
N ARG A 143 -11.71 1.45 2.46
CA ARG A 143 -13.18 1.29 2.42
C ARG A 143 -13.78 1.66 1.07
N ASN A 144 -13.34 2.76 0.50
CA ASN A 144 -13.80 3.25 -0.81
C ASN A 144 -12.63 3.28 -1.80
N LEU A 145 -12.29 2.10 -2.33
CA LEU A 145 -11.20 1.95 -3.28
C LEU A 145 -11.42 2.77 -4.56
N GLU A 146 -12.65 2.84 -5.05
CA GLU A 146 -12.94 3.58 -6.30
C GLU A 146 -12.66 5.09 -6.13
N GLN A 147 -13.01 5.67 -4.99
CA GLN A 147 -12.68 7.06 -4.69
C GLN A 147 -11.17 7.28 -4.61
N LEU A 148 -10.43 6.36 -3.97
CA LEU A 148 -8.97 6.44 -3.91
C LEU A 148 -8.35 6.37 -5.30
N VAL A 149 -8.78 5.43 -6.14
CA VAL A 149 -8.27 5.26 -7.53
C VAL A 149 -8.59 6.49 -8.38
N SER A 150 -9.78 7.07 -8.22
CA SER A 150 -10.14 8.35 -8.86
C SER A 150 -9.22 9.50 -8.41
N SER A 151 -8.91 9.58 -7.12
CA SER A 151 -7.98 10.60 -6.58
C SER A 151 -6.56 10.39 -7.08
N MET A 152 -6.08 9.14 -7.17
CA MET A 152 -4.78 8.85 -7.79
C MET A 152 -4.75 9.25 -9.26
N ARG A 153 -5.87 9.09 -9.99
CA ARG A 153 -5.96 9.54 -11.39
C ARG A 153 -5.84 11.06 -11.54
N ALA A 154 -6.41 11.81 -10.61
CA ALA A 154 -6.29 13.27 -10.59
C ALA A 154 -4.89 13.74 -10.17
N LEU A 155 -4.19 12.97 -9.35
CA LEU A 155 -2.86 13.31 -8.83
C LEU A 155 -1.72 12.98 -9.81
N ILE A 156 -1.83 11.86 -10.54
CA ILE A 156 -0.78 11.35 -11.42
C ILE A 156 -0.76 12.06 -12.77
N ARG A 157 0.43 12.31 -13.30
CA ARG A 157 0.62 12.85 -14.67
C ARG A 157 0.10 11.88 -15.74
N PRO A 158 -0.25 12.37 -16.94
CA PRO A 158 -0.68 11.50 -18.04
C PRO A 158 0.34 10.41 -18.42
N SER A 159 1.63 10.71 -18.33
CA SER A 159 2.75 9.76 -18.56
C SER A 159 3.22 9.04 -17.30
N GLY A 160 2.56 9.28 -16.16
CA GLY A 160 2.94 8.69 -14.88
C GLY A 160 2.67 7.18 -14.83
N ARG A 161 3.23 6.52 -13.82
CA ARG A 161 3.11 5.07 -13.62
C ARG A 161 2.70 4.75 -12.19
N MET A 162 1.95 3.65 -12.05
CA MET A 162 1.56 3.14 -10.73
C MET A 162 2.10 1.73 -10.54
N VAL A 163 2.48 1.43 -9.29
CA VAL A 163 2.84 0.08 -8.85
C VAL A 163 2.27 -0.15 -7.47
N HIS A 164 1.33 -1.08 -7.37
CA HIS A 164 0.71 -1.45 -6.10
C HIS A 164 0.84 -2.95 -5.87
N PHE A 165 1.19 -3.34 -4.63
CA PHE A 165 1.12 -4.72 -4.16
C PHE A 165 -0.01 -4.82 -3.15
N VAL A 166 -0.91 -5.79 -3.34
CA VAL A 166 -2.13 -5.96 -2.53
C VAL A 166 -2.17 -7.37 -1.98
N ASP A 167 -2.36 -7.51 -0.68
CA ASP A 167 -2.56 -8.78 0.00
C ASP A 167 -4.07 -9.07 0.13
N LEU A 168 -4.54 -10.08 -0.59
CA LEU A 168 -5.95 -10.49 -0.60
C LEU A 168 -6.29 -11.52 0.47
N GLN A 169 -5.34 -11.85 1.34
CA GLN A 169 -5.53 -12.84 2.38
C GLN A 169 -6.24 -12.26 3.59
N ASP A 170 -6.79 -13.15 4.39
CA ASP A 170 -7.32 -12.80 5.71
C ASP A 170 -6.18 -12.49 6.69
N HIS A 171 -6.22 -11.33 7.32
CA HIS A 171 -5.22 -10.89 8.28
C HIS A 171 -5.59 -11.22 9.74
N TYR A 172 -6.79 -11.71 9.98
CA TYR A 172 -7.32 -11.95 11.34
C TYR A 172 -7.47 -13.41 11.68
N PHE A 173 -7.97 -14.21 10.71
CA PHE A 173 -8.15 -15.63 10.89
C PHE A 173 -6.92 -16.41 10.44
N LYS A 174 -6.79 -17.62 10.94
CA LYS A 174 -5.66 -18.51 10.61
C LYS A 174 -5.63 -18.91 9.12
N TYR A 175 -6.80 -18.90 8.45
CA TYR A 175 -6.97 -19.42 7.09
C TYR A 175 -7.12 -18.26 6.10
N PRO A 176 -6.36 -18.26 4.98
CA PRO A 176 -6.25 -17.12 4.08
C PRO A 176 -7.55 -16.62 3.45
N PHE A 177 -8.57 -17.49 3.35
CA PHE A 177 -9.84 -17.17 2.69
C PHE A 177 -11.03 -17.15 3.64
N GLU A 178 -10.83 -17.28 4.96
CA GLU A 178 -11.92 -17.43 5.93
C GLU A 178 -12.85 -16.20 5.94
N MET A 179 -12.32 -15.00 5.79
CA MET A 179 -13.11 -13.75 5.72
C MET A 179 -14.18 -13.78 4.61
N LEU A 180 -14.00 -14.60 3.57
CA LEU A 180 -14.91 -14.70 2.42
C LEU A 180 -16.13 -15.60 2.70
N SER A 181 -16.14 -16.33 3.81
CA SER A 181 -17.26 -17.19 4.23
C SER A 181 -18.39 -16.40 4.91
N TYR A 182 -18.11 -15.17 5.36
CA TYR A 182 -19.08 -14.35 6.09
C TYR A 182 -19.84 -13.40 5.17
N SER A 183 -21.14 -13.20 5.45
CA SER A 183 -21.92 -12.17 4.74
C SER A 183 -21.39 -10.77 5.04
N SER A 184 -21.62 -9.82 4.13
CA SER A 184 -21.23 -8.42 4.34
C SER A 184 -21.86 -7.81 5.58
N ALA A 185 -23.09 -8.22 5.93
CA ALA A 185 -23.76 -7.78 7.15
C ALA A 185 -23.04 -8.26 8.42
N VAL A 186 -22.65 -9.53 8.46
CA VAL A 186 -21.91 -10.09 9.60
C VAL A 186 -20.51 -9.49 9.68
N TRP A 187 -19.82 -9.42 8.53
CA TRP A 187 -18.48 -8.85 8.45
C TRP A 187 -18.45 -7.42 8.97
N ASN A 188 -19.22 -6.52 8.37
CA ASN A 188 -19.20 -5.10 8.69
C ASN A 188 -19.68 -4.80 10.13
N LYS A 189 -20.56 -5.63 10.67
CA LYS A 189 -21.13 -5.38 12.01
C LYS A 189 -20.26 -5.96 13.14
N TRP A 190 -19.65 -7.13 12.92
CA TRP A 190 -19.05 -7.91 14.00
C TRP A 190 -17.57 -8.24 13.82
N LEU A 191 -17.10 -8.40 12.56
CA LEU A 191 -15.78 -8.94 12.28
C LEU A 191 -14.81 -7.91 11.68
N ASP A 192 -15.33 -6.81 11.11
CA ASP A 192 -14.50 -5.72 10.59
C ASP A 192 -13.84 -4.99 11.75
N ALA A 193 -12.64 -5.45 12.11
CA ALA A 193 -11.84 -4.86 13.17
C ALA A 193 -11.32 -3.46 12.75
N GLY A 194 -10.68 -2.75 13.71
CA GLY A 194 -10.17 -1.38 13.48
C GLY A 194 -9.20 -1.20 12.32
N ASN A 195 -8.62 -2.30 11.82
CA ASN A 195 -7.83 -2.34 10.59
C ASN A 195 -8.67 -3.02 9.49
N HIS A 196 -9.54 -2.25 8.88
CA HIS A 196 -10.51 -2.69 7.89
C HIS A 196 -9.89 -3.56 6.78
N LEU A 197 -10.61 -4.65 6.39
CA LEU A 197 -10.32 -5.41 5.17
C LEU A 197 -11.54 -5.32 4.24
N ASN A 198 -11.34 -4.80 3.05
CA ASN A 198 -12.43 -4.59 2.10
C ASN A 198 -12.93 -5.88 1.43
N ARG A 199 -12.18 -6.97 1.53
CA ARG A 199 -12.48 -8.30 0.96
C ARG A 199 -12.66 -8.32 -0.56
N LEU A 200 -12.20 -7.28 -1.26
CA LEU A 200 -12.20 -7.26 -2.72
C LEU A 200 -11.27 -8.33 -3.28
N ARG A 201 -11.68 -8.93 -4.38
CA ARG A 201 -10.89 -9.95 -5.08
C ARG A 201 -10.27 -9.38 -6.36
N LEU A 202 -9.38 -10.13 -7.00
CA LEU A 202 -8.65 -9.71 -8.20
C LEU A 202 -9.56 -9.06 -9.26
N HIS A 203 -10.71 -9.65 -9.54
CA HIS A 203 -11.66 -9.13 -10.54
C HIS A 203 -12.27 -7.78 -10.14
N ASP A 204 -12.46 -7.51 -8.85
CA ASP A 204 -12.93 -6.21 -8.37
C ASP A 204 -11.88 -5.12 -8.58
N TYR A 205 -10.62 -5.41 -8.23
CA TYR A 205 -9.51 -4.51 -8.51
C TYR A 205 -9.40 -4.23 -10.01
N GLN A 206 -9.52 -5.25 -10.85
CA GLN A 206 -9.48 -5.10 -12.30
C GLN A 206 -10.61 -4.19 -12.81
N ARG A 207 -11.84 -4.40 -12.35
CA ARG A 207 -13.00 -3.58 -12.70
C ARG A 207 -12.81 -2.11 -12.26
N ILE A 208 -12.36 -1.87 -11.03
CA ILE A 208 -12.17 -0.53 -10.48
C ILE A 208 -11.03 0.21 -11.18
N PHE A 209 -9.88 -0.44 -11.34
CA PHE A 209 -8.73 0.20 -11.99
C PHE A 209 -8.98 0.48 -13.47
N ASN A 210 -9.55 -0.45 -14.22
CA ASN A 210 -9.83 -0.27 -15.65
C ASN A 210 -10.76 0.91 -15.95
N LYS A 211 -11.64 1.28 -15.02
CA LYS A 211 -12.50 2.46 -15.16
C LYS A 211 -11.71 3.76 -15.23
N HIS A 212 -10.61 3.88 -14.51
CA HIS A 212 -9.80 5.10 -14.40
C HIS A 212 -8.46 5.01 -15.15
N PHE A 213 -7.96 3.80 -15.37
CA PHE A 213 -6.68 3.47 -15.98
C PHE A 213 -6.84 2.26 -16.91
N PRO A 214 -7.33 2.46 -18.16
CA PRO A 214 -7.61 1.34 -19.07
C PRO A 214 -6.41 0.46 -19.41
N GLU A 215 -5.18 1.01 -19.35
CA GLU A 215 -3.92 0.30 -19.61
C GLU A 215 -3.40 -0.51 -18.41
N THR A 216 -4.18 -0.60 -17.32
CA THR A 216 -3.75 -1.30 -16.11
C THR A 216 -3.61 -2.80 -16.35
N LYS A 217 -2.47 -3.34 -15.92
CA LYS A 217 -2.23 -4.79 -15.86
C LYS A 217 -2.25 -5.24 -14.41
N ILE A 218 -3.08 -6.24 -14.12
CA ILE A 218 -3.09 -6.92 -12.82
C ILE A 218 -2.53 -8.33 -13.00
N SER A 219 -1.59 -8.71 -12.17
CA SER A 219 -0.97 -10.03 -12.19
C SER A 219 -0.96 -10.65 -10.79
N THR A 220 -1.23 -11.94 -10.71
CA THR A 220 -1.08 -12.73 -9.50
C THR A 220 0.40 -12.96 -9.22
N ILE A 221 0.89 -12.53 -8.06
CA ILE A 221 2.24 -12.76 -7.58
C ILE A 221 2.32 -14.06 -6.77
N SER A 222 1.28 -14.31 -5.98
CA SER A 222 1.14 -15.53 -5.19
C SER A 222 -0.30 -16.01 -5.25
N ALA A 223 -0.48 -17.32 -5.41
CA ALA A 223 -1.77 -17.99 -5.29
C ALA A 223 -1.67 -19.14 -4.27
N LEU A 224 -2.78 -19.48 -3.64
CA LEU A 224 -2.90 -20.51 -2.62
C LEU A 224 -4.01 -21.53 -3.02
N PRO A 225 -3.81 -22.31 -4.09
CA PRO A 225 -4.85 -23.18 -4.63
C PRO A 225 -5.29 -24.29 -3.67
N GLU A 226 -4.39 -24.83 -2.84
CA GLU A 226 -4.73 -25.86 -1.86
C GLU A 226 -5.62 -25.31 -0.74
N GLU A 227 -5.26 -24.16 -0.18
CA GLU A 227 -6.03 -23.47 0.86
C GLU A 227 -7.37 -22.98 0.32
N PHE A 228 -7.38 -22.48 -0.91
CA PHE A 228 -8.61 -22.10 -1.61
C PHE A 228 -9.54 -23.29 -1.79
N SER A 229 -9.04 -24.43 -2.29
CA SER A 229 -9.83 -25.67 -2.46
C SER A 229 -10.47 -26.12 -1.16
N LYS A 230 -9.76 -26.06 -0.03
CA LYS A 230 -10.29 -26.40 1.31
C LYS A 230 -11.38 -25.44 1.77
N ALA A 231 -11.30 -24.17 1.38
CA ALA A 231 -12.25 -23.13 1.78
C ALA A 231 -13.44 -22.98 0.81
N LYS A 232 -13.29 -23.34 -0.46
CA LYS A 232 -14.20 -23.03 -1.58
C LYS A 232 -15.68 -23.27 -1.28
N ALA A 233 -16.02 -24.43 -0.69
CA ALA A 233 -17.41 -24.78 -0.36
C ALA A 233 -18.07 -23.83 0.66
N ARG A 234 -17.28 -23.05 1.42
CA ARG A 234 -17.75 -22.08 2.42
C ARG A 234 -17.67 -20.65 1.92
N ILE A 235 -16.89 -20.38 0.85
CA ILE A 235 -16.77 -19.05 0.25
C ILE A 235 -18.12 -18.68 -0.37
N ARG A 236 -18.54 -17.46 -0.09
CA ARG A 236 -19.80 -16.94 -0.62
C ARG A 236 -19.70 -16.65 -2.12
N PRO A 237 -20.79 -16.92 -2.88
CA PRO A 237 -20.78 -16.78 -4.34
C PRO A 237 -20.34 -15.41 -4.86
N GLU A 238 -20.62 -14.33 -4.12
CA GLU A 238 -20.23 -12.97 -4.49
C GLU A 238 -18.72 -12.73 -4.61
N PHE A 239 -17.88 -13.63 -4.05
CA PHE A 239 -16.42 -13.56 -4.13
C PHE A 239 -15.80 -14.49 -5.17
N LEU A 240 -16.62 -15.28 -5.88
CA LEU A 240 -16.17 -16.27 -6.84
C LEU A 240 -16.45 -15.82 -8.27
N THR A 241 -15.47 -15.99 -9.15
CA THR A 241 -15.62 -15.79 -10.61
C THR A 241 -16.02 -17.09 -11.32
N GLY A 242 -15.81 -18.24 -10.69
CA GLY A 242 -15.91 -19.57 -11.28
C GLY A 242 -14.60 -20.06 -11.90
N ASP A 243 -13.56 -19.23 -11.92
CA ASP A 243 -12.20 -19.62 -12.31
C ASP A 243 -11.31 -19.73 -11.06
N ASP A 244 -11.06 -20.96 -10.63
CA ASP A 244 -10.29 -21.26 -9.41
C ASP A 244 -8.86 -20.68 -9.47
N SER A 245 -8.30 -20.51 -10.66
CA SER A 245 -6.95 -19.93 -10.81
C SER A 245 -6.93 -18.43 -10.48
N LEU A 246 -8.01 -17.71 -10.74
CA LEU A 246 -8.19 -16.31 -10.36
C LEU A 246 -8.64 -16.19 -8.90
N ASP A 247 -9.55 -17.07 -8.48
CA ASP A 247 -10.16 -17.01 -7.14
C ASP A 247 -9.16 -17.38 -6.03
N ALA A 248 -8.15 -18.23 -6.34
CA ALA A 248 -7.08 -18.61 -5.43
C ALA A 248 -5.97 -17.54 -5.27
N ALA A 249 -6.08 -16.38 -5.94
CA ALA A 249 -5.09 -15.30 -5.82
C ALA A 249 -5.00 -14.82 -4.36
N ALA A 250 -3.76 -14.76 -3.85
CA ALA A 250 -3.41 -14.34 -2.50
C ALA A 250 -2.71 -12.99 -2.48
N ILE A 251 -1.74 -12.78 -3.38
CA ILE A 251 -1.06 -11.49 -3.56
C ILE A 251 -1.14 -11.09 -5.02
N ILE A 252 -1.57 -9.88 -5.27
CA ILE A 252 -1.63 -9.32 -6.62
C ILE A 252 -0.73 -8.10 -6.75
N LYS A 253 -0.28 -7.85 -7.98
CA LYS A 253 0.42 -6.63 -8.37
C LYS A 253 -0.39 -5.91 -9.44
N ILE A 254 -0.55 -4.60 -9.26
CA ILE A 254 -1.26 -3.69 -10.15
C ILE A 254 -0.24 -2.71 -10.74
N GLU A 255 -0.15 -2.65 -12.05
CA GLU A 255 0.77 -1.78 -12.80
C GLU A 255 0.02 -1.05 -13.92
N SER A 256 0.25 0.26 -14.06
CA SER A 256 -0.27 1.07 -15.18
C SER A 256 0.85 1.64 -16.03
#